data_cbc3cd289325204ae85052639b3583ca
#
_entry.id   cbc3cd289325204ae85052639b3583ca
#
_cell.length_a   1.000
_cell.length_b   1.000
_cell.length_c   1.000
_cell.angle_alpha   90.00
_cell.angle_beta   90.00
_cell.angle_gamma   90.00
#
_symmetry.space_group_name_H-M   'P 1'
#
loop_
_entity.id
_entity.type
_entity.pdbx_description
1 polymer ?
#
loop_
_entity_poly.entity_id
_entity_poly.type
_entity_poly.pdbx_seq_one_letter_code
_entity_poly.pdbx_strand_id
1 'polypeptide(L)'
;MFQLELGRNSRICGVIAFTLLAACSKGDKAKKTDAAPSSARDSSAASTVPAVYRAFGNEPFWSVTISQDGLRFDSPEDSAGVRFPAVQPVASGDTLHWVSRSDRGSIDVRIWPGSCSDGMSDNQWSLSSAVRLNETTYAGCGEKTH
;
A
#
# COMPACT_ATOMS: atom_id res chain seq x y z
N MET A 1 -6.16 -40.54 -20.31
CA MET A 1 -5.40 -41.41 -19.45
C MET A 1 -4.11 -40.72 -19.09
N PHE A 2 -4.10 -39.97 -18.00
CA PHE A 2 -2.84 -39.53 -17.36
C PHE A 2 -3.08 -39.41 -15.86
N GLN A 3 -2.17 -39.99 -15.13
CA GLN A 3 -2.16 -40.42 -13.76
C GLN A 3 -2.12 -39.25 -12.78
N LEU A 4 -2.87 -39.42 -11.69
CA LEU A 4 -2.70 -38.69 -10.43
C LEU A 4 -1.38 -39.10 -9.77
N GLU A 5 -0.57 -38.11 -9.40
CA GLU A 5 0.50 -38.29 -8.43
C GLU A 5 0.11 -37.59 -7.12
N LEU A 6 -0.23 -38.43 -6.14
CA LEU A 6 -0.37 -38.02 -4.73
C LEU A 6 1.03 -37.93 -4.11
N GLY A 7 1.49 -36.77 -3.83
CA GLY A 7 2.67 -36.50 -2.99
C GLY A 7 2.33 -36.43 -1.52
N ARG A 8 2.61 -37.49 -0.81
CA ARG A 8 2.40 -37.76 0.62
C ARG A 8 3.71 -37.44 1.34
N ASN A 9 3.79 -36.41 2.13
CA ASN A 9 4.89 -36.22 3.09
C ASN A 9 4.31 -35.83 4.45
N SER A 10 4.30 -36.76 5.32
CA SER A 10 5.26 -37.19 6.33
C SER A 10 5.47 -36.19 7.47
N ARG A 11 4.86 -36.59 8.58
CA ARG A 11 4.91 -35.99 9.91
C ARG A 11 6.30 -36.21 10.52
N ILE A 12 6.91 -35.16 11.03
CA ILE A 12 7.98 -35.31 12.03
C ILE A 12 7.55 -34.56 13.28
N CYS A 13 7.27 -35.36 14.28
CA CYS A 13 7.03 -34.99 15.65
C CYS A 13 8.39 -34.76 16.32
N GLY A 14 8.66 -33.56 16.79
CA GLY A 14 9.86 -33.24 17.59
C GLY A 14 9.44 -32.62 18.93
N VAL A 15 9.31 -33.52 19.94
CA VAL A 15 9.14 -33.14 21.35
C VAL A 15 10.51 -32.75 21.88
N ILE A 16 10.70 -31.53 22.32
CA ILE A 16 11.83 -31.12 23.16
C ILE A 16 11.26 -30.50 24.42
N ALA A 17 11.31 -31.31 25.49
CA ALA A 17 11.13 -30.85 26.85
C ALA A 17 12.41 -30.13 27.30
N PHE A 18 12.31 -28.92 27.82
CA PHE A 18 13.39 -28.29 28.57
C PHE A 18 12.90 -27.77 29.91
N THR A 19 13.57 -28.26 30.91
CA THR A 19 13.38 -28.19 32.35
C THR A 19 13.56 -26.77 32.91
N LEU A 20 12.74 -26.51 33.96
CA LEU A 20 12.80 -25.41 34.90
C LEU A 20 14.15 -25.35 35.63
N LEU A 21 14.69 -24.16 35.79
CA LEU A 21 15.59 -23.79 36.89
C LEU A 21 15.17 -22.47 37.49
N ALA A 22 14.64 -22.55 38.69
CA ALA A 22 14.38 -21.44 39.57
C ALA A 22 15.71 -20.97 40.23
N ALA A 23 15.96 -19.67 40.22
CA ALA A 23 16.92 -19.05 41.11
C ALA A 23 16.32 -17.78 41.73
N CYS A 24 15.92 -17.90 43.00
CA CYS A 24 15.71 -16.78 43.87
C CYS A 24 17.03 -16.12 44.22
N SER A 25 17.12 -14.81 44.16
CA SER A 25 18.08 -14.02 44.91
C SER A 25 17.40 -12.81 45.52
N LYS A 26 17.45 -12.76 46.85
CA LYS A 26 17.01 -11.67 47.75
C LYS A 26 18.12 -10.64 47.90
N GLY A 27 17.71 -9.37 48.13
CA GLY A 27 18.47 -8.30 48.80
C GLY A 27 18.92 -7.24 47.79
N ASP A 28 18.78 -5.95 47.95
CA ASP A 28 18.84 -5.09 49.12
C ASP A 28 18.28 -3.70 48.78
N LYS A 29 17.95 -2.99 49.84
CA LYS A 29 17.38 -1.66 50.04
C LYS A 29 18.04 -0.50 49.30
N ALA A 30 17.14 0.40 48.87
CA ALA A 30 17.19 1.86 49.00
C ALA A 30 18.32 2.65 48.33
N LYS A 31 17.93 3.40 47.30
CA LYS A 31 18.22 4.83 47.25
C LYS A 31 17.19 5.55 46.42
N LYS A 32 16.42 6.36 47.11
CA LYS A 32 15.52 7.35 46.52
C LYS A 32 16.39 8.41 45.86
N THR A 33 16.31 8.51 44.59
CA THR A 33 16.82 9.66 43.84
C THR A 33 15.69 10.13 42.94
N ASP A 34 15.22 11.32 43.23
CA ASP A 34 14.27 12.06 42.41
C ASP A 34 14.87 12.22 41.02
N ALA A 35 14.27 11.51 40.07
CA ALA A 35 14.48 11.77 38.65
C ALA A 35 13.13 12.21 38.08
N ALA A 36 13.15 13.40 37.53
CA ALA A 36 12.08 14.11 36.85
C ALA A 36 11.28 13.21 35.90
N PRO A 37 9.97 13.50 35.71
CA PRO A 37 9.19 12.78 34.71
C PRO A 37 9.76 13.06 33.35
N SER A 38 10.41 12.04 32.81
CA SER A 38 10.79 12.00 31.42
C SER A 38 9.55 12.17 30.56
N SER A 39 9.54 13.28 29.90
CA SER A 39 8.70 13.71 28.79
C SER A 39 7.79 12.62 28.26
N ALA A 40 6.51 12.82 28.44
CA ALA A 40 5.49 12.27 27.57
C ALA A 40 6.02 12.37 26.13
N ARG A 41 6.21 11.23 25.50
CA ARG A 41 6.25 11.19 24.05
C ARG A 41 4.91 11.74 23.61
N ASP A 42 4.95 12.94 23.16
CA ASP A 42 3.95 13.53 22.31
C ASP A 42 3.86 12.60 21.10
N SER A 43 3.03 11.59 21.22
CA SER A 43 2.47 10.92 20.05
C SER A 43 1.52 11.94 19.48
N SER A 44 2.10 12.89 18.75
CA SER A 44 1.40 13.70 17.78
C SER A 44 0.71 12.68 16.89
N ALA A 45 -0.52 12.34 17.21
CA ALA A 45 -1.43 11.70 16.30
C ALA A 45 -1.55 12.71 15.14
N ALA A 46 -0.64 12.58 14.20
CA ALA A 46 -0.77 13.21 12.90
C ALA A 46 -2.18 12.83 12.46
N SER A 47 -3.05 13.83 12.39
CA SER A 47 -4.38 13.71 11.81
C SER A 47 -4.15 13.24 10.40
N THR A 48 -4.16 11.92 10.21
CA THR A 48 -3.93 11.28 8.92
C THR A 48 -5.23 11.45 8.15
N VAL A 49 -5.42 12.64 7.59
CA VAL A 49 -6.34 12.77 6.45
C VAL A 49 -5.77 11.80 5.41
N PRO A 50 -6.54 10.78 5.02
CA PRO A 50 -6.02 9.78 4.11
C PRO A 50 -5.63 10.42 2.82
N ALA A 51 -4.42 10.16 2.38
CA ALA A 51 -3.94 10.69 1.13
C ALA A 51 -4.79 10.15 -0.02
N VAL A 52 -5.31 11.05 -0.84
CA VAL A 52 -5.94 10.72 -2.12
C VAL A 52 -4.86 10.84 -3.20
N TYR A 53 -4.75 9.83 -4.03
CA TYR A 53 -3.87 9.87 -5.20
C TYR A 53 -4.71 9.97 -6.46
N ARG A 54 -4.19 10.66 -7.44
CA ARG A 54 -4.76 10.71 -8.77
C ARG A 54 -3.68 10.43 -9.80
N ALA A 55 -3.96 9.53 -10.74
CA ALA A 55 -3.17 9.28 -11.93
C ALA A 55 -3.97 9.75 -13.14
N PHE A 56 -3.34 10.36 -14.13
CA PHE A 56 -4.06 10.90 -15.29
C PHE A 56 -3.15 11.06 -16.49
N GLY A 57 -3.78 11.12 -17.68
CA GLY A 57 -3.12 11.38 -18.95
C GLY A 57 -4.09 11.95 -19.98
N ASN A 58 -3.55 12.48 -21.08
CA ASN A 58 -4.29 13.25 -22.07
C ASN A 58 -4.44 12.53 -23.42
N GLU A 59 -3.65 11.50 -23.71
CA GLU A 59 -3.70 10.82 -25.02
C GLU A 59 -3.73 9.29 -24.85
N PRO A 60 -4.94 8.69 -24.78
CA PRO A 60 -6.26 9.32 -24.68
C PRO A 60 -6.48 9.99 -23.31
N PHE A 61 -7.51 10.80 -23.14
CA PHE A 61 -7.87 11.35 -21.84
C PHE A 61 -8.34 10.23 -20.91
N TRP A 62 -7.74 10.15 -19.75
CA TRP A 62 -8.11 9.22 -18.68
C TRP A 62 -7.70 9.75 -17.32
N SER A 63 -8.36 9.27 -16.28
CA SER A 63 -7.89 9.48 -14.91
C SER A 63 -8.28 8.31 -14.00
N VAL A 64 -7.48 8.11 -12.95
CA VAL A 64 -7.81 7.21 -11.83
C VAL A 64 -7.72 7.98 -10.54
N THR A 65 -8.80 7.99 -9.78
CA THR A 65 -8.81 8.49 -8.41
C THR A 65 -8.68 7.31 -7.46
N ILE A 66 -7.76 7.40 -6.51
CA ILE A 66 -7.47 6.37 -5.51
C ILE A 66 -7.72 6.98 -4.14
N SER A 67 -8.69 6.44 -3.42
CA SER A 67 -9.12 6.92 -2.10
C SER A 67 -9.38 5.75 -1.15
N GLN A 68 -9.81 6.05 0.06
CA GLN A 68 -10.28 5.03 0.99
C GLN A 68 -11.54 4.30 0.52
N ASP A 69 -12.35 4.93 -0.33
CA ASP A 69 -13.59 4.35 -0.85
C ASP A 69 -13.35 3.39 -2.02
N GLY A 70 -12.14 3.39 -2.58
CA GLY A 70 -11.74 2.55 -3.70
C GLY A 70 -11.00 3.29 -4.80
N LEU A 71 -10.88 2.62 -5.94
CA LEU A 71 -10.30 3.18 -7.14
C LEU A 71 -11.41 3.43 -8.16
N ARG A 72 -11.35 4.58 -8.84
CA ARG A 72 -12.26 4.91 -9.92
C ARG A 72 -11.48 5.33 -11.14
N PHE A 73 -11.69 4.61 -12.24
CA PHE A 73 -11.17 4.95 -13.56
C PHE A 73 -12.24 5.70 -14.35
N ASP A 74 -11.89 6.84 -14.90
CA ASP A 74 -12.75 7.67 -15.73
C ASP A 74 -12.10 7.89 -17.10
N SER A 75 -12.89 7.79 -18.17
CA SER A 75 -12.50 8.15 -19.54
C SER A 75 -13.69 8.74 -20.29
N PRO A 76 -13.49 9.48 -21.40
CA PRO A 76 -14.57 10.00 -22.21
C PRO A 76 -15.51 8.94 -22.79
N GLU A 77 -15.00 7.72 -22.99
CA GLU A 77 -15.73 6.59 -23.54
C GLU A 77 -16.70 5.95 -22.52
N ASP A 78 -16.42 6.09 -21.23
CA ASP A 78 -17.29 5.59 -20.14
C ASP A 78 -17.50 6.70 -19.10
N SER A 79 -18.54 7.52 -19.32
CA SER A 79 -18.90 8.63 -18.44
C SER A 79 -19.38 8.18 -17.04
N ALA A 80 -19.77 6.93 -16.87
CA ALA A 80 -20.12 6.36 -15.59
C ALA A 80 -18.87 5.99 -14.76
N GLY A 81 -17.75 5.80 -15.44
CA GLY A 81 -16.50 5.33 -14.87
C GLY A 81 -16.55 3.88 -14.40
N VAL A 82 -15.38 3.30 -14.19
CA VAL A 82 -15.22 1.94 -13.67
C VAL A 82 -14.74 2.02 -12.23
N ARG A 83 -15.47 1.38 -11.32
CA ARG A 83 -15.14 1.36 -9.88
C ARG A 83 -14.55 0.02 -9.47
N PHE A 84 -13.57 0.09 -8.59
CA PHE A 84 -12.90 -1.05 -8.00
C PHE A 84 -12.86 -0.92 -6.48
N PRO A 85 -12.93 -2.03 -5.74
CA PRO A 85 -12.80 -2.02 -4.29
C PRO A 85 -11.52 -1.34 -3.80
N ALA A 86 -11.60 -0.75 -2.60
CA ALA A 86 -10.45 -0.18 -1.93
C ALA A 86 -9.42 -1.26 -1.61
N VAL A 87 -8.15 -0.93 -1.85
CA VAL A 87 -7.00 -1.76 -1.50
C VAL A 87 -5.88 -0.89 -0.97
N GLN A 88 -5.06 -1.44 -0.09
CA GLN A 88 -3.85 -0.75 0.37
C GLN A 88 -2.75 -0.88 -0.68
N PRO A 89 -1.94 0.16 -0.88
CA PRO A 89 -0.80 0.08 -1.78
C PRO A 89 0.29 -0.83 -1.22
N VAL A 90 0.97 -1.52 -2.11
CA VAL A 90 2.25 -2.18 -1.81
C VAL A 90 3.36 -1.22 -2.22
N ALA A 91 4.23 -0.86 -1.28
CA ALA A 91 5.39 -0.03 -1.56
C ALA A 91 6.56 -0.92 -2.04
N SER A 92 7.21 -0.51 -3.12
CA SER A 92 8.44 -1.10 -3.63
C SER A 92 9.43 0.02 -3.95
N GLY A 93 10.39 0.25 -3.06
CA GLY A 93 11.18 1.48 -3.08
C GLY A 93 10.25 2.69 -2.96
N ASP A 94 10.39 3.64 -3.87
CA ASP A 94 9.59 4.86 -3.91
C ASP A 94 8.28 4.70 -4.73
N THR A 95 8.03 3.51 -5.29
CA THR A 95 6.83 3.23 -6.08
C THR A 95 5.71 2.71 -5.19
N LEU A 96 4.53 3.32 -5.30
CA LEU A 96 3.29 2.83 -4.74
C LEU A 96 2.52 2.05 -5.82
N HIS A 97 2.04 0.87 -5.47
CA HIS A 97 1.39 -0.06 -6.39
C HIS A 97 0.07 -0.56 -5.81
N TRP A 98 -1.03 -0.35 -6.52
CA TRP A 98 -2.38 -0.82 -6.20
C TRP A 98 -2.84 -1.81 -7.26
N VAL A 99 -3.37 -2.94 -6.83
CA VAL A 99 -4.02 -3.92 -7.71
C VAL A 99 -5.39 -4.24 -7.15
N SER A 100 -6.44 -3.98 -7.92
CA SER A 100 -7.81 -4.26 -7.52
C SER A 100 -8.59 -4.96 -8.63
N ARG A 101 -9.66 -5.64 -8.26
CA ARG A 101 -10.53 -6.39 -9.18
C ARG A 101 -12.00 -6.15 -8.85
N SER A 102 -12.81 -6.09 -9.89
CA SER A 102 -14.28 -6.03 -9.82
C SER A 102 -14.90 -6.96 -10.85
N ASP A 103 -16.21 -6.97 -10.94
CA ASP A 103 -16.95 -7.61 -12.03
C ASP A 103 -16.68 -6.97 -13.42
N ARG A 104 -16.19 -5.73 -13.43
CA ARG A 104 -15.79 -4.98 -14.64
C ARG A 104 -14.34 -5.27 -15.08
N GLY A 105 -13.60 -6.11 -14.36
CA GLY A 105 -12.23 -6.49 -14.69
C GLY A 105 -11.20 -6.19 -13.61
N SER A 106 -9.98 -5.87 -14.01
CA SER A 106 -8.87 -5.58 -13.10
C SER A 106 -8.21 -4.26 -13.42
N ILE A 107 -7.71 -3.60 -12.37
CA ILE A 107 -6.90 -2.40 -12.48
C ILE A 107 -5.58 -2.58 -11.72
N ASP A 108 -4.47 -2.18 -12.34
CA ASP A 108 -3.12 -2.13 -11.78
C ASP A 108 -2.63 -0.69 -11.91
N VAL A 109 -2.36 -0.02 -10.81
CA VAL A 109 -1.94 1.39 -10.78
C VAL A 109 -0.59 1.48 -10.10
N ARG A 110 0.36 2.15 -10.73
CA ARG A 110 1.68 2.45 -10.19
C ARG A 110 1.91 3.93 -10.24
N ILE A 111 2.42 4.49 -9.13
CA ILE A 111 2.79 5.90 -9.01
C ILE A 111 4.17 5.95 -8.36
N TRP A 112 5.08 6.72 -8.95
CA TRP A 112 6.46 6.88 -8.47
C TRP A 112 6.94 8.32 -8.63
N PRO A 113 7.93 8.77 -7.83
CA PRO A 113 8.57 10.07 -8.00
C PRO A 113 9.20 10.18 -9.40
N GLY A 114 8.88 11.25 -10.08
CA GLY A 114 9.40 11.52 -11.42
C GLY A 114 8.78 12.79 -11.99
N SER A 115 9.59 13.60 -12.65
CA SER A 115 9.06 14.76 -13.37
C SER A 115 8.17 14.29 -14.51
N CYS A 116 6.97 14.84 -14.56
CA CYS A 116 5.97 14.51 -15.56
C CYS A 116 5.30 15.77 -16.11
N SER A 117 5.14 15.85 -17.42
CA SER A 117 4.32 16.84 -18.12
C SER A 117 3.19 16.14 -18.85
N ASP A 118 2.01 16.74 -18.86
CA ASP A 118 0.87 16.23 -19.63
C ASP A 118 0.93 16.57 -21.13
N GLY A 119 1.97 17.33 -21.54
CA GLY A 119 2.18 17.72 -22.93
C GLY A 119 1.20 18.77 -23.46
N MET A 120 0.20 19.18 -22.67
CA MET A 120 -0.84 20.14 -23.07
C MET A 120 -0.83 21.44 -22.27
N SER A 121 -0.23 21.41 -21.10
CA SER A 121 -0.09 22.58 -20.22
C SER A 121 1.38 22.81 -19.84
N ASP A 122 1.68 24.00 -19.32
CA ASP A 122 3.01 24.29 -18.76
C ASP A 122 3.20 23.70 -17.35
N ASN A 123 2.22 22.90 -16.87
CA ASN A 123 2.28 22.29 -15.55
C ASN A 123 3.31 21.17 -15.54
N GLN A 124 4.03 21.08 -14.42
CA GLN A 124 4.94 20.00 -14.11
C GLN A 124 4.47 19.30 -12.84
N TRP A 125 4.36 17.99 -12.90
CA TRP A 125 4.03 17.15 -11.74
C TRP A 125 5.27 16.42 -11.25
N SER A 126 5.34 16.20 -9.96
CA SER A 126 6.46 15.50 -9.31
C SER A 126 6.30 13.98 -9.28
N LEU A 127 5.17 13.46 -9.77
CA LEU A 127 4.89 12.04 -9.83
C LEU A 127 4.56 11.63 -11.26
N SER A 128 5.11 10.48 -11.64
CA SER A 128 4.75 9.75 -12.86
C SER A 128 3.83 8.60 -12.51
N SER A 129 3.01 8.16 -13.46
CA SER A 129 2.09 7.05 -13.26
C SER A 129 2.01 6.11 -14.45
N ALA A 130 1.67 4.86 -14.18
CA ALA A 130 1.25 3.88 -15.16
C ALA A 130 0.01 3.15 -14.64
N VAL A 131 -0.97 2.98 -15.50
CA VAL A 131 -2.22 2.29 -15.19
C VAL A 131 -2.46 1.22 -16.23
N ARG A 132 -2.76 0.01 -15.79
CA ARG A 132 -3.26 -1.05 -16.66
C ARG A 132 -4.68 -1.38 -16.25
N LEU A 133 -5.62 -1.11 -17.16
CA LEU A 133 -7.02 -1.48 -17.04
C LEU A 133 -7.27 -2.66 -17.97
N ASN A 134 -7.50 -3.84 -17.41
CA ASN A 134 -7.56 -5.10 -18.15
C ASN A 134 -6.29 -5.31 -18.99
N GLU A 135 -6.39 -5.27 -20.30
CA GLU A 135 -5.28 -5.42 -21.23
C GLU A 135 -4.70 -4.09 -21.73
N THR A 136 -5.38 -2.98 -21.46
CA THR A 136 -4.97 -1.65 -21.94
C THR A 136 -4.06 -0.98 -20.91
N THR A 137 -2.94 -0.44 -21.39
CA THR A 137 -1.98 0.29 -20.56
C THR A 137 -1.99 1.77 -20.91
N TYR A 138 -1.98 2.59 -19.87
CA TYR A 138 -1.95 4.04 -19.91
C TYR A 138 -0.72 4.53 -19.15
N ALA A 139 -0.06 5.56 -19.67
CA ALA A 139 1.03 6.26 -18.98
C ALA A 139 0.68 7.74 -18.83
N GLY A 140 1.10 8.33 -17.74
CA GLY A 140 0.79 9.74 -17.46
C GLY A 140 1.41 10.23 -16.16
N CYS A 141 0.85 11.31 -15.66
CA CYS A 141 1.29 11.98 -14.45
C CYS A 141 0.51 11.48 -13.22
N GLY A 142 1.07 11.75 -12.06
CA GLY A 142 0.44 11.49 -10.77
C GLY A 142 0.44 12.73 -9.89
N GLU A 143 -0.54 12.82 -9.02
CA GLU A 143 -0.60 13.81 -7.95
C GLU A 143 -1.09 13.18 -6.65
N LYS A 144 -0.68 13.77 -5.53
CA LYS A 144 -1.16 13.44 -4.20
C LYS A 144 -1.93 14.65 -3.67
N THR A 145 -3.20 14.43 -3.34
CA THR A 145 -4.06 15.44 -2.73
C THR A 145 -4.38 15.07 -1.27
N HIS A 146 -4.72 16.05 -0.47
CA HIS A 146 -5.06 15.88 0.94
C HIS A 146 -6.52 16.17 1.18
#